data_2a150dfd19ed10c8c5cc014662f30869
#
_entry.id   2a150dfd19ed10c8c5cc014662f30869
#
_cell.length_a   1.000
_cell.length_b   1.000
_cell.length_c   1.000
_cell.angle_alpha   90.00
_cell.angle_beta   90.00
_cell.angle_gamma   90.00
#
_symmetry.space_group_name_H-M   'P 1'
#
loop_
_entity.id
_entity.type
_entity.pdbx_description
1 polymer ?
#
loop_
_entity_poly.entity_id
_entity_poly.type
_entity_poly.pdbx_seq_one_letter_code
_entity_poly.pdbx_strand_id
1 'polypeptide(L)'
;MGSMDGRVVLITGAGKRLGAATASRLMDEGCYVLIHVRSSTDSAKTLIEESRARNGEVRGSVLQADLTVDEEVSRLIKEVKNHPEVIAFGLYGLVHNASFYSQGRFEEISLETFRSLNRLHMEAPFWLTQSLLPEIERAQGSVVAVVDTSWGRAWEGLAHYTASKAGLRQLMLNLAGEFAGRIRVNCLAPGAIMAADWEAEHFASVLEKVPLGRSGEATDIASGIHFLLTNGTITGNVLHVDGGWTLNE
;
A
#
# COMPACT_ATOMS: atom_id res chain seq x y z
N MET A 1 -25.96 -2.16 -0.16
CA MET A 1 -24.86 -1.67 -1.01
C MET A 1 -23.74 -1.21 -0.10
N GLY A 2 -22.51 -1.68 -0.34
CA GLY A 2 -21.33 -1.25 0.42
C GLY A 2 -20.96 0.21 0.13
N SER A 3 -20.16 0.81 0.98
CA SER A 3 -19.76 2.23 0.85
C SER A 3 -18.93 2.52 -0.41
N MET A 4 -18.39 1.47 -1.06
CA MET A 4 -17.51 1.56 -2.22
C MET A 4 -18.03 0.78 -3.44
N ASP A 5 -19.31 0.54 -3.49
CA ASP A 5 -19.96 -0.25 -4.55
C ASP A 5 -19.66 0.34 -5.95
N GLY A 6 -19.24 -0.52 -6.89
CA GLY A 6 -18.89 -0.14 -8.27
C GLY A 6 -17.59 0.66 -8.43
N ARG A 7 -16.77 0.84 -7.39
CA ARG A 7 -15.47 1.52 -7.48
C ARG A 7 -14.34 0.54 -7.76
N VAL A 8 -13.35 0.98 -8.53
CA VAL A 8 -12.18 0.16 -8.90
C VAL A 8 -10.96 0.63 -8.13
N VAL A 9 -10.24 -0.30 -7.50
CA VAL A 9 -9.04 0.01 -6.72
C VAL A 9 -7.88 -0.91 -7.14
N LEU A 10 -6.73 -0.34 -7.45
CA LEU A 10 -5.48 -1.08 -7.63
C LEU A 10 -4.70 -1.09 -6.32
N ILE A 11 -4.29 -2.28 -5.85
CA ILE A 11 -3.45 -2.43 -4.66
C ILE A 11 -2.17 -3.17 -5.05
N THR A 12 -1.02 -2.52 -4.88
CA THR A 12 0.28 -3.17 -5.14
C THR A 12 0.69 -4.08 -3.99
N GLY A 13 1.23 -5.28 -4.30
CA GLY A 13 1.65 -6.24 -3.28
C GLY A 13 0.49 -6.83 -2.45
N ALA A 14 -0.67 -7.05 -3.07
CA ALA A 14 -1.89 -7.40 -2.36
C ALA A 14 -2.17 -8.91 -2.23
N GLY A 15 -1.22 -9.79 -2.57
CA GLY A 15 -1.40 -11.23 -2.46
C GLY A 15 -1.26 -11.81 -1.04
N LYS A 16 -0.72 -11.05 -0.09
CA LYS A 16 -0.43 -11.51 1.29
C LYS A 16 -0.49 -10.35 2.29
N ARG A 17 -0.53 -10.70 3.60
CA ARG A 17 -0.37 -9.77 4.73
C ARG A 17 -1.32 -8.55 4.65
N LEU A 18 -0.78 -7.33 4.83
CA LEU A 18 -1.56 -6.08 4.85
C LEU A 18 -2.35 -5.85 3.55
N GLY A 19 -1.70 -6.10 2.42
CA GLY A 19 -2.32 -5.93 1.11
C GLY A 19 -3.50 -6.87 0.89
N ALA A 20 -3.39 -8.14 1.30
CA ALA A 20 -4.48 -9.12 1.21
C ALA A 20 -5.67 -8.74 2.11
N ALA A 21 -5.39 -8.32 3.36
CA ALA A 21 -6.45 -7.85 4.27
C ALA A 21 -7.16 -6.62 3.70
N THR A 22 -6.40 -5.69 3.10
CA THR A 22 -6.96 -4.51 2.44
C THR A 22 -7.83 -4.90 1.24
N ALA A 23 -7.34 -5.80 0.38
CA ALA A 23 -8.09 -6.27 -0.78
C ALA A 23 -9.39 -6.97 -0.36
N SER A 24 -9.34 -7.87 0.64
CA SER A 24 -10.52 -8.53 1.20
C SER A 24 -11.54 -7.52 1.71
N ARG A 25 -11.11 -6.57 2.55
CA ARG A 25 -11.99 -5.53 3.08
C ARG A 25 -12.66 -4.72 1.98
N LEU A 26 -11.91 -4.27 0.97
CA LEU A 26 -12.47 -3.44 -0.10
C LEU A 26 -13.44 -4.23 -0.99
N MET A 27 -13.17 -5.51 -1.27
CA MET A 27 -14.12 -6.38 -1.98
C MET A 27 -15.41 -6.59 -1.18
N ASP A 28 -15.31 -6.74 0.13
CA ASP A 28 -16.48 -6.89 1.01
C ASP A 28 -17.31 -5.58 1.10
N GLU A 29 -16.70 -4.41 0.85
CA GLU A 29 -17.36 -3.10 0.72
C GLU A 29 -17.92 -2.81 -0.68
N GLY A 30 -17.78 -3.74 -1.63
CA GLY A 30 -18.32 -3.62 -2.98
C GLY A 30 -17.34 -3.19 -4.07
N CYS A 31 -16.06 -2.94 -3.74
CA CYS A 31 -15.06 -2.59 -4.74
C CYS A 31 -14.76 -3.74 -5.69
N TYR A 32 -14.44 -3.40 -6.93
CA TYR A 32 -13.64 -4.27 -7.79
C TYR A 32 -12.15 -4.01 -7.55
N VAL A 33 -11.39 -5.01 -7.10
CA VAL A 33 -9.99 -4.86 -6.71
C VAL A 33 -9.05 -5.48 -7.73
N LEU A 34 -8.15 -4.66 -8.29
CA LEU A 34 -7.01 -5.11 -9.09
C LEU A 34 -5.89 -5.49 -8.11
N ILE A 35 -5.69 -6.80 -7.91
CA ILE A 35 -4.74 -7.35 -6.96
C ILE A 35 -3.39 -7.53 -7.67
N HIS A 36 -2.48 -6.56 -7.50
CA HIS A 36 -1.14 -6.72 -8.04
C HIS A 36 -0.28 -7.57 -7.11
N VAL A 37 0.45 -8.53 -7.70
CA VAL A 37 1.41 -9.40 -7.03
C VAL A 37 2.70 -9.54 -7.84
N ARG A 38 3.82 -9.82 -7.17
CA ARG A 38 5.06 -10.23 -7.85
C ARG A 38 5.05 -11.74 -8.18
N SER A 39 4.71 -12.59 -7.21
CA SER A 39 4.79 -14.05 -7.34
C SER A 39 3.66 -14.81 -6.65
N SER A 40 2.85 -14.18 -5.79
CA SER A 40 1.80 -14.85 -5.00
C SER A 40 0.45 -14.91 -5.72
N THR A 41 0.46 -15.33 -6.98
CA THR A 41 -0.75 -15.38 -7.82
C THR A 41 -1.82 -16.33 -7.28
N ASP A 42 -1.43 -17.50 -6.75
CA ASP A 42 -2.40 -18.46 -6.21
C ASP A 42 -3.06 -17.95 -4.94
N SER A 43 -2.30 -17.32 -4.03
CA SER A 43 -2.87 -16.67 -2.85
C SER A 43 -3.87 -15.57 -3.22
N ALA A 44 -3.56 -14.78 -4.26
CA ALA A 44 -4.46 -13.73 -4.73
C ALA A 44 -5.75 -14.30 -5.37
N LYS A 45 -5.66 -15.41 -6.12
CA LYS A 45 -6.83 -16.10 -6.66
C LYS A 45 -7.71 -16.68 -5.54
N THR A 46 -7.09 -17.34 -4.55
CA THR A 46 -7.81 -17.83 -3.36
C THR A 46 -8.56 -16.71 -2.66
N LEU A 47 -7.93 -15.55 -2.47
CA LEU A 47 -8.55 -14.38 -1.86
C LEU A 47 -9.80 -13.90 -2.63
N ILE A 48 -9.75 -13.90 -3.96
CA ILE A 48 -10.90 -13.55 -4.81
C ILE A 48 -12.03 -14.57 -4.67
N GLU A 49 -11.72 -15.87 -4.68
CA GLU A 49 -12.74 -16.93 -4.51
C GLU A 49 -13.37 -16.92 -3.11
N GLU A 50 -12.59 -16.65 -2.07
CA GLU A 50 -13.12 -16.46 -0.70
C GLU A 50 -14.06 -15.25 -0.63
N SER A 51 -13.69 -14.13 -1.25
CA SER A 51 -14.55 -12.94 -1.34
C SER A 51 -15.82 -13.26 -2.13
N ARG A 52 -15.70 -13.98 -3.27
CA ARG A 52 -16.86 -14.44 -4.04
C ARG A 52 -17.80 -15.32 -3.23
N ALA A 53 -17.25 -16.25 -2.42
CA ALA A 53 -18.06 -17.11 -1.57
C ALA A 53 -18.86 -16.32 -0.51
N ARG A 54 -18.30 -15.21 -0.01
CA ARG A 54 -19.00 -14.33 0.94
C ARG A 54 -20.02 -13.40 0.27
N ASN A 55 -19.69 -12.86 -0.91
CA ASN A 55 -20.42 -11.76 -1.53
C ASN A 55 -21.28 -12.17 -2.74
N GLY A 56 -21.15 -13.41 -3.23
CA GLY A 56 -21.89 -13.94 -4.38
C GLY A 56 -21.35 -13.53 -5.76
N GLU A 57 -20.37 -12.61 -5.82
CA GLU A 57 -19.84 -12.03 -7.06
C GLU A 57 -18.31 -12.05 -7.08
N VAL A 58 -17.75 -12.14 -8.28
CA VAL A 58 -16.29 -11.95 -8.50
C VAL A 58 -15.99 -10.46 -8.51
N ARG A 59 -15.27 -9.99 -7.51
CA ARG A 59 -14.94 -8.56 -7.35
C ARG A 59 -13.44 -8.30 -7.41
N GLY A 60 -12.72 -9.00 -8.25
CA GLY A 60 -11.29 -8.74 -8.43
C GLY A 60 -10.65 -9.52 -9.55
N SER A 61 -9.47 -9.08 -9.93
CA SER A 61 -8.57 -9.76 -10.87
C SER A 61 -7.12 -9.67 -10.40
N VAL A 62 -6.29 -10.62 -10.82
CA VAL A 62 -4.88 -10.69 -10.46
C VAL A 62 -4.04 -10.12 -11.59
N LEU A 63 -3.17 -9.18 -11.26
CA LEU A 63 -2.16 -8.61 -12.16
C LEU A 63 -0.76 -8.96 -11.61
N GLN A 64 0.09 -9.52 -12.44
CA GLN A 64 1.42 -9.95 -12.03
C GLN A 64 2.50 -9.08 -12.68
N ALA A 65 3.38 -8.49 -11.85
CA ALA A 65 4.56 -7.76 -12.30
C ALA A 65 5.62 -7.68 -11.19
N ASP A 66 6.90 -7.64 -11.55
CA ASP A 66 7.95 -7.18 -10.65
C ASP A 66 8.09 -5.65 -10.81
N LEU A 67 7.76 -4.91 -9.76
CA LEU A 67 7.82 -3.44 -9.75
C LEU A 67 9.25 -2.88 -9.73
N THR A 68 10.26 -3.73 -9.69
CA THR A 68 11.66 -3.34 -9.83
C THR A 68 12.18 -3.47 -11.27
N VAL A 69 11.32 -3.92 -12.21
CA VAL A 69 11.62 -4.13 -13.63
C VAL A 69 10.78 -3.21 -14.50
N ASP A 70 11.43 -2.28 -15.20
CA ASP A 70 10.75 -1.21 -15.95
C ASP A 70 9.77 -1.73 -17.02
N GLU A 71 10.13 -2.79 -17.73
CA GLU A 71 9.29 -3.41 -18.76
C GLU A 71 8.02 -4.01 -18.14
N GLU A 72 8.13 -4.60 -16.94
CA GLU A 72 6.98 -5.16 -16.24
C GLU A 72 6.07 -4.08 -15.66
N VAL A 73 6.63 -3.00 -15.14
CA VAL A 73 5.84 -1.82 -14.71
C VAL A 73 5.10 -1.22 -15.91
N SER A 74 5.78 -1.05 -17.05
CA SER A 74 5.14 -0.54 -18.28
C SER A 74 4.00 -1.44 -18.75
N ARG A 75 4.19 -2.77 -18.70
CA ARG A 75 3.15 -3.74 -19.03
C ARG A 75 1.97 -3.65 -18.06
N LEU A 76 2.23 -3.60 -16.76
CA LEU A 76 1.21 -3.46 -15.72
C LEU A 76 0.36 -2.20 -15.93
N ILE A 77 1.00 -1.06 -16.22
CA ILE A 77 0.27 0.19 -16.52
C ILE A 77 -0.68 0.01 -17.70
N LYS A 78 -0.23 -0.65 -18.78
CA LYS A 78 -1.07 -0.92 -19.96
C LYS A 78 -2.22 -1.87 -19.62
N GLU A 79 -1.98 -2.92 -18.84
CA GLU A 79 -3.00 -3.85 -18.38
C GLU A 79 -4.07 -3.16 -17.53
N VAL A 80 -3.67 -2.29 -16.59
CA VAL A 80 -4.60 -1.50 -15.78
C VAL A 80 -5.44 -0.56 -16.65
N LYS A 81 -4.82 0.20 -17.55
CA LYS A 81 -5.52 1.15 -18.43
C LYS A 81 -6.53 0.46 -19.35
N ASN A 82 -6.21 -0.75 -19.80
CA ASN A 82 -7.07 -1.53 -20.70
C ASN A 82 -8.02 -2.47 -19.97
N HIS A 83 -8.02 -2.48 -18.63
CA HIS A 83 -8.92 -3.32 -17.85
C HIS A 83 -10.37 -2.85 -18.02
N PRO A 84 -11.34 -3.76 -18.33
CA PRO A 84 -12.73 -3.38 -18.58
C PRO A 84 -13.35 -2.50 -17.49
N GLU A 85 -13.12 -2.83 -16.22
CA GLU A 85 -13.63 -2.06 -15.08
C GLU A 85 -13.01 -0.65 -15.00
N VAL A 86 -11.71 -0.51 -15.31
CA VAL A 86 -11.05 0.79 -15.35
C VAL A 86 -11.55 1.62 -16.53
N ILE A 87 -11.75 1.01 -17.69
CA ILE A 87 -12.35 1.69 -18.85
C ILE A 87 -13.74 2.23 -18.51
N ALA A 88 -14.56 1.42 -17.85
CA ALA A 88 -15.94 1.77 -17.53
C ALA A 88 -16.04 2.83 -16.42
N PHE A 89 -15.29 2.69 -15.32
CA PHE A 89 -15.49 3.46 -14.09
C PHE A 89 -14.33 4.35 -13.68
N GLY A 90 -13.17 4.27 -14.36
CA GLY A 90 -11.93 4.91 -13.91
C GLY A 90 -11.25 4.12 -12.78
N LEU A 91 -10.22 4.70 -12.18
CA LEU A 91 -9.49 4.12 -11.06
C LEU A 91 -9.74 4.96 -9.79
N TYR A 92 -10.67 4.52 -8.96
CA TYR A 92 -11.03 5.26 -7.75
C TYR A 92 -9.94 5.23 -6.68
N GLY A 93 -9.16 4.15 -6.60
CA GLY A 93 -8.09 4.03 -5.63
C GLY A 93 -6.80 3.46 -6.23
N LEU A 94 -5.68 4.06 -5.89
CA LEU A 94 -4.34 3.50 -6.10
C LEU A 94 -3.65 3.37 -4.75
N VAL A 95 -3.41 2.12 -4.30
CA VAL A 95 -2.77 1.84 -3.00
C VAL A 95 -1.36 1.32 -3.24
N HIS A 96 -0.36 2.14 -2.92
CA HIS A 96 1.05 1.75 -2.92
C HIS A 96 1.37 1.01 -1.61
N ASN A 97 1.22 -0.32 -1.63
CA ASN A 97 1.45 -1.20 -0.48
C ASN A 97 2.65 -2.13 -0.70
N ALA A 98 3.06 -2.40 -1.95
CA ALA A 98 4.18 -3.29 -2.23
C ALA A 98 5.46 -2.84 -1.50
N SER A 99 6.07 -3.75 -0.75
CA SER A 99 7.26 -3.50 0.04
C SER A 99 8.02 -4.79 0.29
N PHE A 100 9.31 -4.70 0.50
CA PHE A 100 10.07 -5.69 1.23
C PHE A 100 10.89 -5.02 2.32
N TYR A 101 11.07 -5.72 3.43
CA TYR A 101 11.88 -5.27 4.56
C TYR A 101 13.30 -5.82 4.40
N SER A 102 14.27 -4.98 4.67
CA SER A 102 15.69 -5.36 4.69
C SER A 102 16.37 -4.63 5.85
N GLN A 103 17.12 -5.39 6.64
CA GLN A 103 17.93 -4.89 7.74
C GLN A 103 19.36 -5.40 7.57
N GLY A 104 20.34 -4.60 7.96
CA GLY A 104 21.75 -4.97 7.94
C GLY A 104 22.64 -3.81 8.35
N ARG A 105 23.89 -4.12 8.71
CA ARG A 105 24.89 -3.11 9.02
C ARG A 105 25.15 -2.26 7.77
N PHE A 106 25.29 -0.97 7.93
CA PHE A 106 25.41 -0.04 6.81
C PHE A 106 26.52 -0.42 5.82
N GLU A 107 27.67 -0.84 6.32
CA GLU A 107 28.83 -1.26 5.53
C GLU A 107 28.63 -2.57 4.76
N GLU A 108 27.60 -3.37 5.11
CA GLU A 108 27.29 -4.66 4.47
C GLU A 108 26.15 -4.56 3.45
N ILE A 109 25.39 -3.44 3.45
CA ILE A 109 24.28 -3.25 2.52
C ILE A 109 24.82 -3.03 1.11
N SER A 110 24.45 -3.93 0.19
CA SER A 110 24.83 -3.77 -1.20
C SER A 110 24.13 -2.58 -1.87
N LEU A 111 24.80 -1.94 -2.82
CA LEU A 111 24.17 -0.90 -3.64
C LEU A 111 22.97 -1.43 -4.43
N GLU A 112 22.95 -2.71 -4.76
CA GLU A 112 21.81 -3.37 -5.41
C GLU A 112 20.59 -3.42 -4.50
N THR A 113 20.73 -3.81 -3.23
CA THR A 113 19.66 -3.78 -2.23
C THR A 113 19.10 -2.37 -2.06
N PHE A 114 19.98 -1.37 -1.94
CA PHE A 114 19.59 0.04 -1.85
C PHE A 114 18.78 0.48 -3.09
N ARG A 115 19.26 0.14 -4.30
CA ARG A 115 18.58 0.46 -5.56
C ARG A 115 17.23 -0.25 -5.67
N SER A 116 17.14 -1.51 -5.32
CA SER A 116 15.89 -2.29 -5.37
C SER A 116 14.82 -1.71 -4.45
N LEU A 117 15.20 -1.27 -3.24
CA LEU A 117 14.28 -0.57 -2.34
C LEU A 117 13.78 0.76 -2.92
N ASN A 118 14.69 1.56 -3.50
CA ASN A 118 14.29 2.83 -4.12
C ASN A 118 13.41 2.63 -5.35
N ARG A 119 13.71 1.64 -6.18
CA ARG A 119 12.83 1.27 -7.31
C ARG A 119 11.42 0.90 -6.82
N LEU A 120 11.33 0.04 -5.80
CA LEU A 120 10.05 -0.42 -5.29
C LEU A 120 9.27 0.67 -4.54
N HIS A 121 9.95 1.49 -3.70
CA HIS A 121 9.30 2.44 -2.81
C HIS A 121 9.19 3.86 -3.39
N MET A 122 9.99 4.19 -4.42
CA MET A 122 10.02 5.53 -4.99
C MET A 122 9.66 5.55 -6.48
N GLU A 123 10.43 4.83 -7.32
CA GLU A 123 10.27 4.92 -8.77
C GLU A 123 8.95 4.30 -9.24
N ALA A 124 8.59 3.10 -8.76
CA ALA A 124 7.34 2.45 -9.13
C ALA A 124 6.10 3.24 -8.67
N PRO A 125 5.99 3.74 -7.41
CA PRO A 125 4.91 4.63 -6.99
C PRO A 125 4.84 5.92 -7.82
N PHE A 126 5.97 6.54 -8.13
CA PHE A 126 6.02 7.73 -8.97
C PHE A 126 5.44 7.42 -10.37
N TRP A 127 5.96 6.40 -11.02
CA TRP A 127 5.58 6.06 -12.40
C TRP A 127 4.13 5.56 -12.51
N LEU A 128 3.68 4.71 -11.59
CA LEU A 128 2.28 4.27 -11.53
C LEU A 128 1.33 5.44 -11.31
N THR A 129 1.62 6.31 -10.35
CA THR A 129 0.78 7.48 -10.07
C THR A 129 0.72 8.43 -11.26
N GLN A 130 1.86 8.76 -11.85
CA GLN A 130 1.95 9.64 -13.03
C GLN A 130 1.18 9.07 -14.22
N SER A 131 1.38 7.79 -14.50
CA SER A 131 0.79 7.15 -15.67
C SER A 131 -0.71 6.89 -15.54
N LEU A 132 -1.20 6.62 -14.32
CA LEU A 132 -2.62 6.33 -14.04
C LEU A 132 -3.41 7.56 -13.57
N LEU A 133 -2.77 8.73 -13.52
CA LEU A 133 -3.42 9.96 -13.08
C LEU A 133 -4.72 10.29 -13.84
N PRO A 134 -4.78 10.16 -15.17
CA PRO A 134 -6.03 10.45 -15.90
C PRO A 134 -7.20 9.54 -15.49
N GLU A 135 -6.93 8.26 -15.23
CA GLU A 135 -7.92 7.28 -14.78
C GLU A 135 -8.39 7.58 -13.35
N ILE A 136 -7.45 8.05 -12.48
CA ILE A 136 -7.76 8.43 -11.10
C ILE A 136 -8.60 9.71 -11.07
N GLU A 137 -8.26 10.70 -11.87
CA GLU A 137 -9.01 11.96 -11.98
C GLU A 137 -10.44 11.72 -12.47
N ARG A 138 -10.60 10.92 -13.50
CA ARG A 138 -11.90 10.58 -14.05
C ARG A 138 -12.83 9.95 -13.02
N ALA A 139 -12.29 9.17 -12.09
CA ALA A 139 -13.03 8.56 -10.98
C ALA A 139 -13.16 9.48 -9.74
N GLN A 140 -12.61 10.70 -9.76
CA GLN A 140 -12.46 11.57 -8.59
C GLN A 140 -11.80 10.82 -7.41
N GLY A 141 -10.74 10.10 -7.73
CA GLY A 141 -10.15 9.08 -6.89
C GLY A 141 -9.16 9.58 -5.84
N SER A 142 -8.43 8.63 -5.28
CA SER A 142 -7.43 8.86 -4.24
C SER A 142 -6.23 7.93 -4.36
N VAL A 143 -5.06 8.45 -4.02
CA VAL A 143 -3.83 7.66 -3.85
C VAL A 143 -3.55 7.51 -2.36
N VAL A 144 -3.24 6.30 -1.91
CA VAL A 144 -2.81 6.00 -0.54
C VAL A 144 -1.49 5.23 -0.59
N ALA A 145 -0.46 5.71 0.11
CA ALA A 145 0.81 4.99 0.23
C ALA A 145 1.00 4.45 1.65
N VAL A 146 1.32 3.16 1.75
CA VAL A 146 1.75 2.55 3.01
C VAL A 146 3.22 2.88 3.22
N VAL A 147 3.46 3.83 4.11
CA VAL A 147 4.79 4.30 4.50
C VAL A 147 5.28 3.56 5.75
N ASP A 148 5.97 4.23 6.64
CA ASP A 148 6.48 3.65 7.89
C ASP A 148 6.45 4.70 8.99
N THR A 149 6.48 4.31 10.25
CA THR A 149 6.58 5.22 11.41
C THR A 149 8.01 5.62 11.76
N SER A 150 9.00 5.06 11.06
CA SER A 150 10.43 5.25 11.37
C SER A 150 11.01 6.60 10.94
N TRP A 151 10.27 7.40 10.18
CA TRP A 151 10.75 8.71 9.76
C TRP A 151 10.92 9.65 10.96
N GLY A 152 11.96 10.47 10.92
CA GLY A 152 12.26 11.43 11.99
C GLY A 152 13.11 10.89 13.13
N ARG A 153 13.47 9.59 13.14
CA ARG A 153 14.34 8.95 14.12
C ARG A 153 15.52 8.24 13.48
N ALA A 154 16.55 7.98 14.29
CA ALA A 154 17.64 7.11 13.91
C ALA A 154 17.27 5.64 14.19
N TRP A 155 17.48 4.79 13.18
CA TRP A 155 17.26 3.35 13.28
C TRP A 155 18.52 2.61 12.83
N GLU A 156 19.16 1.93 13.77
CA GLU A 156 20.33 1.11 13.47
C GLU A 156 19.98 -0.02 12.51
N GLY A 157 20.81 -0.23 11.50
CA GLY A 157 20.63 -1.28 10.49
C GLY A 157 19.52 -1.02 9.47
N LEU A 158 18.85 0.13 9.47
CA LEU A 158 17.71 0.42 8.60
C LEU A 158 17.91 1.66 7.70
N ALA A 159 19.11 2.21 7.60
CA ALA A 159 19.35 3.47 6.86
C ALA A 159 18.80 3.45 5.43
N HIS A 160 18.96 2.35 4.70
CA HIS A 160 18.48 2.18 3.33
C HIS A 160 16.96 2.04 3.24
N TYR A 161 16.35 1.30 4.17
CA TYR A 161 14.90 1.07 4.21
C TYR A 161 14.16 2.35 4.62
N THR A 162 14.54 2.94 5.75
CA THR A 162 13.86 4.13 6.28
C THR A 162 14.01 5.34 5.37
N ALA A 163 15.18 5.50 4.71
CA ALA A 163 15.38 6.54 3.69
C ALA A 163 14.40 6.39 2.52
N SER A 164 14.19 5.17 2.01
CA SER A 164 13.26 4.93 0.91
C SER A 164 11.80 5.19 1.30
N LYS A 165 11.40 4.83 2.53
CA LYS A 165 10.05 5.10 3.06
C LYS A 165 9.82 6.58 3.37
N ALA A 166 10.84 7.28 3.88
CA ALA A 166 10.79 8.72 4.08
C ALA A 166 10.65 9.47 2.74
N GLY A 167 11.36 9.01 1.71
CA GLY A 167 11.24 9.52 0.34
C GLY A 167 9.84 9.32 -0.23
N LEU A 168 9.26 8.12 -0.09
CA LEU A 168 7.87 7.83 -0.51
C LEU A 168 6.89 8.77 0.19
N ARG A 169 7.02 8.95 1.51
CA ARG A 169 6.18 9.87 2.27
C ARG A 169 6.26 11.29 1.70
N GLN A 170 7.48 11.79 1.48
CA GLN A 170 7.66 13.15 0.98
C GLN A 170 7.10 13.31 -0.44
N LEU A 171 7.31 12.31 -1.31
CA LEU A 171 6.71 12.27 -2.64
C LEU A 171 5.18 12.43 -2.57
N MET A 172 4.51 11.62 -1.75
CA MET A 172 3.05 11.67 -1.62
C MET A 172 2.56 13.01 -1.06
N LEU A 173 3.26 13.61 -0.11
CA LEU A 173 2.90 14.94 0.41
C LEU A 173 3.01 16.03 -0.66
N ASN A 174 4.05 15.99 -1.48
CA ASN A 174 4.20 16.93 -2.60
C ASN A 174 3.07 16.76 -3.61
N LEU A 175 2.74 15.51 -3.99
CA LEU A 175 1.63 15.21 -4.90
C LEU A 175 0.27 15.63 -4.33
N ALA A 176 0.07 15.56 -3.02
CA ALA A 176 -1.15 16.04 -2.37
C ALA A 176 -1.36 17.54 -2.58
N GLY A 177 -0.29 18.32 -2.50
CA GLY A 177 -0.31 19.76 -2.80
C GLY A 177 -0.52 20.05 -4.28
N GLU A 178 0.22 19.34 -5.15
CA GLU A 178 0.18 19.54 -6.60
C GLU A 178 -1.18 19.17 -7.20
N PHE A 179 -1.81 18.11 -6.69
CA PHE A 179 -3.09 17.61 -7.21
C PHE A 179 -4.31 18.07 -6.41
N ALA A 180 -4.15 19.03 -5.49
CA ALA A 180 -5.26 19.57 -4.70
C ALA A 180 -6.43 20.02 -5.61
N GLY A 181 -7.63 19.57 -5.27
CA GLY A 181 -8.84 19.83 -6.06
C GLY A 181 -9.09 18.89 -7.24
N ARG A 182 -8.12 18.02 -7.60
CA ARG A 182 -8.23 17.03 -8.67
C ARG A 182 -8.38 15.63 -8.10
N ILE A 183 -7.45 15.21 -7.26
CA ILE A 183 -7.47 13.95 -6.52
C ILE A 183 -6.98 14.18 -5.09
N ARG A 184 -7.16 13.18 -4.23
CA ARG A 184 -6.59 13.19 -2.88
C ARG A 184 -5.40 12.25 -2.80
N VAL A 185 -4.37 12.64 -2.06
CA VAL A 185 -3.18 11.82 -1.84
C VAL A 185 -2.83 11.80 -0.36
N ASN A 186 -2.74 10.62 0.22
CA ASN A 186 -2.47 10.44 1.64
C ASN A 186 -1.48 9.30 1.89
N CYS A 187 -0.94 9.25 3.09
CA CYS A 187 -0.12 8.15 3.58
C CYS A 187 -0.79 7.46 4.76
N LEU A 188 -0.50 6.18 4.93
CA LEU A 188 -0.76 5.43 6.15
C LEU A 188 0.56 4.90 6.69
N ALA A 189 0.83 5.14 7.97
CA ALA A 189 2.04 4.69 8.67
C ALA A 189 1.68 3.60 9.68
N PRO A 190 1.94 2.32 9.37
CA PRO A 190 1.73 1.22 10.31
C PRO A 190 2.78 1.23 11.43
N GLY A 191 2.35 0.87 12.64
CA GLY A 191 3.26 0.49 13.72
C GLY A 191 3.64 -1.00 13.69
N ALA A 192 3.78 -1.60 14.86
CA ALA A 192 4.03 -3.03 15.03
C ALA A 192 2.75 -3.83 14.74
N ILE A 193 2.60 -4.36 13.52
CA ILE A 193 1.36 -5.02 13.07
C ILE A 193 1.52 -6.55 13.01
N MET A 194 2.55 -7.03 12.33
CA MET A 194 2.76 -8.46 12.10
C MET A 194 4.25 -8.77 12.15
N ALA A 195 4.66 -9.57 13.12
CA ALA A 195 6.03 -10.11 13.10
C ALA A 195 6.27 -10.96 11.85
N ALA A 196 7.48 -10.93 11.33
CA ALA A 196 7.97 -12.03 10.51
C ALA A 196 8.36 -13.20 11.43
N ASP A 197 8.34 -14.43 10.92
CA ASP A 197 8.62 -15.63 11.72
C ASP A 197 9.99 -15.59 12.43
N TRP A 198 10.96 -14.88 11.84
CA TRP A 198 12.32 -14.70 12.37
C TRP A 198 12.47 -13.53 13.36
N GLU A 199 11.42 -12.71 13.57
CA GLU A 199 11.44 -11.48 14.37
C GLU A 199 10.74 -11.63 15.73
N ALA A 200 10.28 -12.82 16.14
CA ALA A 200 9.38 -12.99 17.27
C ALA A 200 9.90 -12.35 18.58
N GLU A 201 11.16 -12.55 18.93
CA GLU A 201 11.76 -11.97 20.15
C GLU A 201 11.93 -10.46 20.05
N HIS A 202 12.40 -9.97 18.90
CA HIS A 202 12.50 -8.53 18.65
C HIS A 202 11.13 -7.87 18.67
N PHE A 203 10.15 -8.49 18.06
CA PHE A 203 8.78 -8.00 18.01
C PHE A 203 8.16 -7.89 19.41
N ALA A 204 8.40 -8.87 20.30
CA ALA A 204 7.96 -8.80 21.68
C ALA A 204 8.54 -7.58 22.40
N SER A 205 9.86 -7.31 22.24
CA SER A 205 10.50 -6.13 22.82
C SER A 205 9.99 -4.80 22.26
N VAL A 206 9.52 -4.79 21.01
CA VAL A 206 8.86 -3.64 20.38
C VAL A 206 7.49 -3.41 21.02
N LEU A 207 6.71 -4.48 21.25
CA LEU A 207 5.37 -4.39 21.84
C LEU A 207 5.37 -3.80 23.27
N GLU A 208 6.40 -4.05 24.06
CA GLU A 208 6.57 -3.43 25.39
C GLU A 208 6.61 -1.89 25.32
N LYS A 209 7.01 -1.34 24.19
CA LYS A 209 7.11 0.11 23.94
C LYS A 209 5.88 0.71 23.26
N VAL A 210 4.92 -0.12 22.81
CA VAL A 210 3.68 0.37 22.21
C VAL A 210 2.72 0.83 23.32
N PRO A 211 2.28 2.10 23.36
CA PRO A 211 1.42 2.62 24.43
C PRO A 211 0.12 1.82 24.64
N LEU A 212 -0.50 1.30 23.57
CA LEU A 212 -1.68 0.44 23.69
C LEU A 212 -1.38 -0.98 24.18
N GLY A 213 -0.09 -1.36 24.39
CA GLY A 213 0.33 -2.64 24.96
C GLY A 213 0.03 -3.86 24.10
N ARG A 214 -0.28 -3.69 22.82
CA ARG A 214 -0.57 -4.78 21.88
C ARG A 214 -0.15 -4.45 20.46
N SER A 215 0.06 -5.47 19.65
CA SER A 215 0.18 -5.27 18.19
C SER A 215 -1.14 -4.80 17.59
N GLY A 216 -1.06 -4.07 16.48
CA GLY A 216 -2.20 -3.93 15.59
C GLY A 216 -2.42 -5.20 14.75
N GLU A 217 -3.54 -5.26 14.08
CA GLU A 217 -3.91 -6.31 13.14
C GLU A 217 -3.88 -5.80 11.70
N ALA A 218 -3.78 -6.71 10.73
CA ALA A 218 -3.86 -6.33 9.31
C ALA A 218 -5.20 -5.66 8.96
N THR A 219 -6.26 -5.99 9.69
CA THR A 219 -7.59 -5.38 9.60
C THR A 219 -7.64 -3.93 10.05
N ASP A 220 -6.79 -3.52 11.02
CA ASP A 220 -6.67 -2.12 11.43
C ASP A 220 -6.10 -1.27 10.29
N ILE A 221 -5.07 -1.80 9.60
CA ILE A 221 -4.48 -1.15 8.42
C ILE A 221 -5.48 -1.07 7.27
N ALA A 222 -6.18 -2.16 6.99
CA ALA A 222 -7.23 -2.19 5.96
C ALA A 222 -8.34 -1.16 6.24
N SER A 223 -8.72 -0.99 7.50
CA SER A 223 -9.70 0.01 7.92
C SER A 223 -9.18 1.44 7.74
N GLY A 224 -7.91 1.69 8.06
CA GLY A 224 -7.27 2.98 7.84
C GLY A 224 -7.15 3.33 6.35
N ILE A 225 -6.80 2.37 5.49
CA ILE A 225 -6.75 2.58 4.03
C ILE A 225 -8.16 2.86 3.49
N HIS A 226 -9.16 2.07 3.89
CA HIS A 226 -10.56 2.30 3.52
C HIS A 226 -11.02 3.71 3.93
N PHE A 227 -10.71 4.15 5.15
CA PHE A 227 -11.03 5.49 5.64
C PHE A 227 -10.39 6.58 4.78
N LEU A 228 -9.10 6.46 4.44
CA LEU A 228 -8.41 7.44 3.59
C LEU A 228 -8.95 7.46 2.14
N LEU A 229 -9.39 6.32 1.63
CA LEU A 229 -10.02 6.25 0.30
C LEU A 229 -11.41 6.90 0.28
N THR A 230 -12.19 6.78 1.36
CA THR A 230 -13.60 7.21 1.39
C THR A 230 -13.82 8.61 1.96
N ASN A 231 -12.93 9.11 2.81
CA ASN A 231 -13.08 10.45 3.38
C ASN A 231 -12.68 11.53 2.38
N GLY A 232 -13.66 12.27 1.87
CA GLY A 232 -13.50 13.28 0.81
C GLY A 232 -12.78 14.57 1.23
N THR A 233 -12.54 14.79 2.53
CA THR A 233 -11.94 16.03 3.04
C THR A 233 -10.49 15.88 3.50
N ILE A 234 -9.90 14.67 3.39
CA ILE A 234 -8.54 14.40 3.83
C ILE A 234 -7.62 14.27 2.61
N THR A 235 -6.62 15.15 2.51
CA THR A 235 -5.48 15.07 1.60
C THR A 235 -4.22 15.60 2.28
N GLY A 236 -3.05 15.10 1.92
CA GLY A 236 -1.76 15.47 2.51
C GLY A 236 -1.55 14.97 3.95
N ASN A 237 -2.36 14.00 4.40
CA ASN A 237 -2.26 13.44 5.75
C ASN A 237 -1.37 12.20 5.80
N VAL A 238 -0.72 12.00 6.95
CA VAL A 238 -0.09 10.74 7.33
C VAL A 238 -0.87 10.16 8.51
N LEU A 239 -1.75 9.20 8.24
CA LEU A 239 -2.53 8.52 9.27
C LEU A 239 -1.65 7.46 9.96
N HIS A 240 -1.34 7.67 11.23
CA HIS A 240 -0.65 6.68 12.04
C HIS A 240 -1.65 5.64 12.56
N VAL A 241 -1.35 4.36 12.29
CA VAL A 241 -2.07 3.20 12.82
C VAL A 241 -1.03 2.35 13.52
N ASP A 242 -0.58 2.80 14.67
CA ASP A 242 0.67 2.37 15.31
C ASP A 242 0.55 2.08 16.81
N GLY A 243 -0.68 2.10 17.35
CA GLY A 243 -0.90 1.89 18.78
C GLY A 243 -0.29 2.98 19.69
N GLY A 244 0.03 4.14 19.12
CA GLY A 244 0.67 5.25 19.81
C GLY A 244 2.20 5.16 19.81
N TRP A 245 2.80 4.28 19.02
CA TRP A 245 4.26 4.10 18.96
C TRP A 245 5.03 5.41 18.79
N THR A 246 4.53 6.30 17.91
CA THR A 246 5.15 7.60 17.64
C THR A 246 5.01 8.62 18.79
N LEU A 247 4.26 8.33 19.84
CA LEU A 247 4.18 9.20 21.03
C LEU A 247 5.39 9.02 21.97
N ASN A 248 6.17 7.96 21.79
CA ASN A 248 7.36 7.65 22.60
C ASN A 248 8.64 8.25 22.00
N GLU A 249 8.55 9.37 21.33
CA GLU A 249 9.67 10.13 20.77
C GLU A 249 10.37 11.01 21.82
#